data_d9a928b016c0278afd6a8e4e47df5980
#
_entry.id   d9a928b016c0278afd6a8e4e47df5980
#
_cell.length_a   1.000
_cell.length_b   1.000
_cell.length_c   1.000
_cell.angle_alpha   90.00
_cell.angle_beta   90.00
_cell.angle_gamma   90.00
#
_symmetry.space_group_name_H-M   'P 1'
#
loop_
_entity.id
_entity.type
_entity.pdbx_description
1 polymer ?
#
loop_
_entity_poly.entity_id
_entity_poly.type
_entity_poly.pdbx_seq_one_letter_code
_entity_poly.pdbx_strand_id
1 'polypeptide(L)'
;MVREGIPMDKVLEVLKERYGEKVASVRKIAKTLGISRPDVQKYLDLSASLGIRHWPLNEAEGEKARLRAALYPEKEQESRTGCVIPDWKEVEKELTARKKSGVTLLSGQWIASHPNILITGPTGVGKSYIAEALGHKACRLGYNVLLVRFPRLFQSTEIARSTGKLHSFLKTLARQDVLILEDFALTPMTSEHRQDLFEILEDRHNLRSTILTSQIRRPEWHDRIGDPTLADAILDRLVHGAYTLELKGESMRKTRAKALRPDSRQEPSQDQ
;
A
#
# COMPACT_ATOMS: atom_id res chain seq x y z
N MET A 1 22.83 12.84 -0.15
CA MET A 1 22.24 11.68 -0.88
C MET A 1 21.99 10.58 0.15
N VAL A 2 20.74 10.42 0.56
CA VAL A 2 20.32 9.27 1.40
C VAL A 2 20.16 8.10 0.44
N ARG A 3 21.03 7.07 0.55
CA ARG A 3 20.87 5.83 -0.22
C ARG A 3 19.56 5.19 0.20
N GLU A 4 18.61 5.06 -0.72
CA GLU A 4 17.41 4.25 -0.55
C GLU A 4 17.83 2.85 -0.11
N GLY A 5 17.17 2.31 0.90
CA GLY A 5 17.44 0.95 1.38
C GLY A 5 17.15 -0.05 0.25
N ILE A 6 18.01 -1.04 0.10
CA ILE A 6 17.79 -2.10 -0.91
C ILE A 6 16.50 -2.87 -0.56
N PRO A 7 15.62 -3.18 -1.54
CA PRO A 7 14.39 -3.93 -1.32
C PRO A 7 14.63 -5.27 -0.63
N MET A 8 13.70 -5.71 0.21
CA MET A 8 13.78 -6.97 0.96
C MET A 8 14.03 -8.18 0.06
N ASP A 9 13.44 -8.20 -1.15
CA ASP A 9 13.64 -9.27 -2.11
C ASP A 9 15.12 -9.46 -2.49
N LYS A 10 15.85 -8.36 -2.70
CA LYS A 10 17.30 -8.42 -2.96
C LYS A 10 18.11 -8.93 -1.77
N VAL A 11 17.66 -8.62 -0.55
CA VAL A 11 18.31 -9.15 0.66
C VAL A 11 18.09 -10.65 0.76
N LEU A 12 16.88 -11.13 0.45
CA LEU A 12 16.58 -12.56 0.41
C LEU A 12 17.40 -13.28 -0.67
N GLU A 13 17.58 -12.66 -1.83
CA GLU A 13 18.47 -13.19 -2.89
C GLU A 13 19.94 -13.27 -2.41
N VAL A 14 20.43 -12.27 -1.67
CA VAL A 14 21.78 -12.31 -1.07
C VAL A 14 21.92 -13.52 -0.13
N LEU A 15 20.93 -13.78 0.73
CA LEU A 15 20.95 -14.91 1.65
C LEU A 15 20.87 -16.25 0.91
N LYS A 16 20.02 -16.33 -0.11
CA LYS A 16 19.89 -17.52 -0.99
C LYS A 16 21.19 -17.86 -1.69
N GLU A 17 21.85 -16.86 -2.28
CA GLU A 17 23.15 -17.05 -2.95
C GLU A 17 24.29 -17.40 -1.96
N ARG A 18 24.20 -16.96 -0.70
CA ARG A 18 25.23 -17.20 0.31
C ARG A 18 25.04 -18.51 1.06
N TYR A 19 23.81 -18.85 1.41
CA TYR A 19 23.46 -19.97 2.31
C TYR A 19 22.65 -21.07 1.63
N GLY A 20 22.31 -20.94 0.34
CA GLY A 20 21.65 -21.98 -0.44
C GLY A 20 22.59 -23.06 -0.94
N GLU A 21 22.12 -23.89 -1.85
CA GLU A 21 22.86 -25.08 -2.37
C GLU A 21 24.21 -24.72 -3.00
N LYS A 22 24.34 -23.54 -3.62
CA LYS A 22 25.58 -23.09 -4.26
C LYS A 22 26.10 -21.87 -3.53
N VAL A 23 26.98 -22.07 -2.54
CA VAL A 23 27.57 -21.02 -1.74
C VAL A 23 28.43 -20.07 -2.60
N ALA A 24 27.94 -18.85 -2.80
CA ALA A 24 28.63 -17.85 -3.59
C ALA A 24 29.50 -16.90 -2.71
N SER A 25 30.62 -16.42 -3.26
CA SER A 25 31.43 -15.40 -2.60
C SER A 25 30.76 -14.03 -2.66
N VAL A 26 31.04 -13.14 -1.70
CA VAL A 26 30.53 -11.76 -1.66
C VAL A 26 30.75 -11.03 -2.99
N ARG A 27 31.91 -11.22 -3.61
CA ARG A 27 32.23 -10.63 -4.93
C ARG A 27 31.32 -11.13 -6.04
N LYS A 28 31.00 -12.43 -6.05
CA LYS A 28 30.10 -13.04 -7.03
C LYS A 28 28.68 -12.56 -6.84
N ILE A 29 28.17 -12.56 -5.59
CA ILE A 29 26.84 -12.06 -5.22
C ILE A 29 26.67 -10.61 -5.66
N ALA A 30 27.63 -9.75 -5.33
CA ALA A 30 27.63 -8.33 -5.70
C ALA A 30 27.51 -8.13 -7.22
N LYS A 31 28.25 -8.93 -8.01
CA LYS A 31 28.21 -8.89 -9.47
C LYS A 31 26.87 -9.40 -10.02
N THR A 32 26.36 -10.51 -9.49
CA THR A 32 25.12 -11.14 -9.98
C THR A 32 23.89 -10.26 -9.71
N LEU A 33 23.82 -9.64 -8.51
CA LEU A 33 22.65 -8.86 -8.09
C LEU A 33 22.77 -7.36 -8.40
N GLY A 34 23.91 -6.91 -8.94
CA GLY A 34 24.15 -5.50 -9.26
C GLY A 34 24.16 -4.58 -8.03
N ILE A 35 24.67 -5.07 -6.89
CA ILE A 35 24.78 -4.32 -5.63
C ILE A 35 26.23 -4.19 -5.20
N SER A 36 26.52 -3.20 -4.32
CA SER A 36 27.90 -3.00 -3.87
C SER A 36 28.35 -4.11 -2.92
N ARG A 37 29.66 -4.44 -2.91
CA ARG A 37 30.22 -5.43 -1.97
C ARG A 37 30.00 -5.05 -0.50
N PRO A 38 30.18 -3.78 -0.09
CA PRO A 38 29.87 -3.36 1.27
C PRO A 38 28.40 -3.59 1.65
N ASP A 39 27.45 -3.39 0.73
CA ASP A 39 26.05 -3.65 0.99
C ASP A 39 25.77 -5.15 1.16
N VAL A 40 26.35 -6.02 0.30
CA VAL A 40 26.26 -7.47 0.49
C VAL A 40 26.78 -7.88 1.86
N GLN A 41 27.97 -7.40 2.25
CA GLN A 41 28.57 -7.71 3.54
C GLN A 41 27.67 -7.25 4.69
N LYS A 42 27.16 -6.03 4.63
CA LYS A 42 26.24 -5.48 5.62
C LYS A 42 25.02 -6.38 5.87
N TYR A 43 24.42 -6.92 4.81
CA TYR A 43 23.25 -7.80 4.94
C TYR A 43 23.60 -9.17 5.50
N LEU A 44 24.77 -9.71 5.15
CA LEU A 44 25.25 -10.94 5.71
C LEU A 44 25.60 -10.80 7.21
N ASP A 45 26.21 -9.68 7.60
CA ASP A 45 26.52 -9.39 9.01
C ASP A 45 25.25 -9.23 9.83
N LEU A 46 24.24 -8.54 9.27
CA LEU A 46 22.94 -8.39 9.91
C LEU A 46 22.23 -9.73 10.07
N SER A 47 22.19 -10.56 9.04
CA SER A 47 21.59 -11.90 9.13
C SER A 47 22.31 -12.77 10.16
N ALA A 48 23.63 -12.71 10.19
CA ALA A 48 24.46 -13.43 11.15
C ALA A 48 24.21 -12.99 12.60
N SER A 49 24.01 -11.67 12.85
CA SER A 49 23.66 -11.13 14.17
C SER A 49 22.28 -11.60 14.68
N LEU A 50 21.39 -11.93 13.77
CA LEU A 50 20.07 -12.51 14.07
C LEU A 50 20.08 -14.04 14.19
N GLY A 51 21.23 -14.68 14.02
CA GLY A 51 21.38 -16.14 14.02
C GLY A 51 20.97 -16.80 12.70
N ILE A 52 20.68 -16.04 11.65
CA ILE A 52 20.23 -16.55 10.35
C ILE A 52 21.46 -16.79 9.45
N ARG A 53 21.87 -18.06 9.36
CA ARG A 53 23.03 -18.49 8.55
C ARG A 53 22.69 -19.69 7.65
N HIS A 54 21.43 -19.82 7.25
CA HIS A 54 20.91 -20.93 6.43
C HIS A 54 19.87 -20.44 5.43
N TRP A 55 19.55 -21.28 4.47
CA TRP A 55 18.50 -21.08 3.47
C TRP A 55 17.82 -22.44 3.18
N PRO A 56 16.51 -22.54 3.05
CA PRO A 56 15.49 -21.47 3.18
C PRO A 56 15.34 -20.94 4.62
N LEU A 57 14.73 -19.75 4.76
CA LEU A 57 14.42 -19.19 6.07
C LEU A 57 13.33 -19.99 6.77
N ASN A 58 13.44 -20.11 8.09
CA ASN A 58 12.43 -20.79 8.89
C ASN A 58 11.21 -19.88 9.12
N GLU A 59 10.09 -20.20 8.42
CA GLU A 59 8.85 -19.44 8.55
C GLU A 59 8.20 -19.61 9.93
N ALA A 60 8.31 -20.80 10.53
CA ALA A 60 7.74 -21.08 11.85
C ALA A 60 8.42 -20.28 12.97
N GLU A 61 9.70 -19.95 12.83
CA GLU A 61 10.45 -19.12 13.77
C GLU A 61 10.37 -17.62 13.44
N GLY A 62 9.65 -17.25 12.38
CA GLY A 62 9.47 -15.87 11.97
C GLY A 62 10.76 -15.17 11.54
N GLU A 63 11.76 -15.90 11.04
CA GLU A 63 13.08 -15.35 10.67
C GLU A 63 12.99 -14.24 9.63
N LYS A 64 12.11 -14.38 8.65
CA LYS A 64 11.84 -13.33 7.65
C LYS A 64 11.31 -12.05 8.28
N ALA A 65 10.45 -12.16 9.30
CA ALA A 65 9.92 -11.02 10.04
C ALA A 65 11.00 -10.36 10.91
N ARG A 66 11.85 -11.15 11.59
CA ARG A 66 12.98 -10.65 12.39
C ARG A 66 14.00 -9.94 11.53
N LEU A 67 14.38 -10.51 10.39
CA LEU A 67 15.29 -9.90 9.44
C LEU A 67 14.73 -8.58 8.90
N ARG A 68 13.44 -8.54 8.58
CA ARG A 68 12.73 -7.34 8.11
C ARG A 68 12.71 -6.24 9.17
N ALA A 69 12.39 -6.57 10.42
CA ALA A 69 12.40 -5.62 11.53
C ALA A 69 13.79 -5.02 11.78
N ALA A 70 14.84 -5.80 11.63
CA ALA A 70 16.20 -5.33 11.79
C ALA A 70 16.71 -4.48 10.61
N LEU A 71 16.28 -4.79 9.38
CA LEU A 71 16.59 -4.00 8.18
C LEU A 71 15.87 -2.65 8.15
N TYR A 72 14.65 -2.63 8.64
CA TYR A 72 13.77 -1.47 8.65
C TYR A 72 13.31 -1.18 10.10
N PRO A 73 14.26 -0.80 11.00
CA PRO A 73 13.91 -0.47 12.39
C PRO A 73 12.88 0.64 12.38
N GLU A 74 11.92 0.57 13.29
CA GLU A 74 10.94 1.62 13.49
C GLU A 74 11.67 2.91 13.92
N LYS A 75 12.17 3.66 12.96
CA LYS A 75 12.60 5.02 13.22
C LYS A 75 11.35 5.86 13.42
N GLU A 76 11.26 6.56 14.54
CA GLU A 76 10.50 7.79 14.63
C GLU A 76 11.04 8.74 13.57
N GLN A 77 10.50 8.64 12.35
CA GLN A 77 10.88 9.54 11.28
C GLN A 77 10.03 10.78 11.42
N GLU A 78 10.65 11.85 11.89
CA GLU A 78 10.24 13.19 11.50
C GLU A 78 10.09 13.21 9.97
N SER A 79 8.88 13.49 9.53
CA SER A 79 8.47 13.53 8.13
C SER A 79 9.32 14.52 7.34
N ARG A 80 10.26 14.03 6.55
CA ARG A 80 11.05 14.85 5.61
C ARG A 80 10.31 15.26 4.34
N THR A 81 9.05 14.86 4.16
CA THR A 81 8.28 15.04 2.91
C THR A 81 6.83 15.47 3.13
N GLY A 82 6.53 16.27 4.15
CA GLY A 82 5.15 16.79 4.33
C GLY A 82 4.06 15.70 4.52
N CYS A 83 4.44 14.45 4.69
CA CYS A 83 3.54 13.35 4.98
C CYS A 83 3.10 13.44 6.44
N VAL A 84 1.84 13.70 6.68
CA VAL A 84 1.27 13.72 8.04
C VAL A 84 1.34 12.30 8.58
N ILE A 85 2.11 12.10 9.68
CA ILE A 85 2.14 10.82 10.38
C ILE A 85 0.71 10.53 10.89
N PRO A 86 0.11 9.37 10.57
CA PRO A 86 -1.23 9.05 11.02
C PRO A 86 -1.29 8.99 12.55
N ASP A 87 -2.35 9.54 13.13
CA ASP A 87 -2.68 9.23 14.54
C ASP A 87 -3.17 7.78 14.63
N TRP A 88 -2.24 6.91 15.03
CA TRP A 88 -2.49 5.47 15.11
C TRP A 88 -3.61 5.10 16.07
N LYS A 89 -3.85 5.90 17.13
CA LYS A 89 -4.96 5.66 18.06
C LYS A 89 -6.31 5.92 17.40
N GLU A 90 -6.39 6.97 16.56
CA GLU A 90 -7.60 7.28 15.80
C GLU A 90 -7.86 6.22 14.71
N VAL A 91 -6.81 5.81 13.99
CA VAL A 91 -6.90 4.73 12.98
C VAL A 91 -7.31 3.42 13.64
N GLU A 92 -6.71 3.05 14.77
CA GLU A 92 -7.04 1.86 15.52
C GLU A 92 -8.49 1.87 16.01
N LYS A 93 -8.97 2.98 16.53
CA LYS A 93 -10.35 3.17 16.97
C LYS A 93 -11.33 2.94 15.82
N GLU A 94 -11.07 3.54 14.65
CA GLU A 94 -11.90 3.37 13.45
C GLU A 94 -11.89 1.92 12.93
N LEU A 95 -10.74 1.27 12.89
CA LEU A 95 -10.62 -0.11 12.44
C LEU A 95 -11.19 -1.11 13.45
N THR A 96 -11.01 -0.88 14.75
CA THR A 96 -11.48 -1.78 15.82
C THR A 96 -12.99 -1.69 16.02
N ALA A 97 -13.60 -0.51 15.85
CA ALA A 97 -15.06 -0.33 15.94
C ALA A 97 -15.83 -1.20 14.91
N ARG A 98 -15.15 -1.75 13.91
CA ARG A 98 -15.73 -2.50 12.79
C ARG A 98 -15.43 -4.02 12.83
N LYS A 99 -15.50 -4.61 13.99
CA LYS A 99 -15.18 -6.01 14.39
C LYS A 99 -15.70 -7.18 13.52
N LYS A 100 -16.01 -7.04 12.24
CA LYS A 100 -16.53 -8.17 11.45
C LYS A 100 -15.47 -9.08 10.82
N SER A 101 -14.20 -8.77 10.85
CA SER A 101 -13.16 -9.54 10.13
C SER A 101 -12.00 -10.09 10.95
N GLY A 102 -12.01 -10.07 12.29
CA GLY A 102 -11.03 -10.81 13.13
C GLY A 102 -9.53 -10.57 12.86
N VAL A 103 -9.18 -9.87 11.79
CA VAL A 103 -7.82 -9.53 11.39
C VAL A 103 -7.54 -8.08 11.75
N THR A 104 -6.54 -7.87 12.56
CA THR A 104 -6.08 -6.53 12.89
C THR A 104 -5.31 -5.99 11.69
N LEU A 105 -5.94 -5.19 10.83
CA LEU A 105 -5.29 -4.57 9.66
C LEU A 105 -4.02 -3.80 10.05
N LEU A 106 -3.98 -3.31 11.28
CA LEU A 106 -2.81 -2.62 11.86
C LEU A 106 -1.58 -3.51 12.03
N SER A 107 -1.74 -4.85 12.17
CA SER A 107 -0.59 -5.74 12.30
C SER A 107 0.22 -5.85 11.00
N GLY A 108 -0.41 -5.58 9.85
CA GLY A 108 0.17 -5.78 8.53
C GLY A 108 0.23 -7.24 8.07
N GLN A 109 -0.26 -8.19 8.87
CA GLN A 109 -0.26 -9.61 8.51
C GLN A 109 -1.10 -9.91 7.25
N TRP A 110 -2.12 -9.06 7.00
CA TRP A 110 -2.94 -9.17 5.80
C TRP A 110 -2.13 -9.10 4.49
N ILE A 111 -0.99 -8.40 4.47
CA ILE A 111 -0.17 -8.26 3.26
C ILE A 111 0.37 -9.62 2.80
N ALA A 112 0.67 -10.52 3.73
CA ALA A 112 1.19 -11.86 3.42
C ALA A 112 0.14 -12.81 2.82
N SER A 113 -1.14 -12.58 3.10
CA SER A 113 -2.27 -13.35 2.57
C SER A 113 -2.92 -12.74 1.33
N HIS A 114 -2.43 -11.58 0.88
CA HIS A 114 -2.81 -10.88 -0.35
C HIS A 114 -4.29 -10.51 -0.53
N PRO A 115 -5.10 -10.26 0.51
CA PRO A 115 -6.47 -9.79 0.33
C PRO A 115 -6.49 -8.35 -0.16
N ASN A 116 -7.54 -7.97 -0.86
CA ASN A 116 -7.83 -6.57 -1.13
C ASN A 116 -8.50 -5.90 0.07
N ILE A 117 -8.40 -4.57 0.14
CA ILE A 117 -9.07 -3.75 1.14
C ILE A 117 -9.88 -2.68 0.42
N LEU A 118 -11.20 -2.69 0.62
CA LEU A 118 -12.13 -1.76 -0.01
C LEU A 118 -12.63 -0.76 1.03
N ILE A 119 -12.33 0.52 0.85
CA ILE A 119 -12.71 1.60 1.78
C ILE A 119 -13.71 2.52 1.08
N THR A 120 -14.97 2.47 1.49
CA THR A 120 -16.05 3.26 0.89
C THR A 120 -16.63 4.25 1.88
N GLY A 121 -17.25 5.31 1.38
CA GLY A 121 -17.95 6.31 2.22
C GLY A 121 -17.94 7.71 1.63
N PRO A 122 -18.68 8.67 2.22
CA PRO A 122 -18.79 10.04 1.73
C PRO A 122 -17.45 10.79 1.67
N THR A 123 -17.44 11.94 0.99
CA THR A 123 -16.26 12.81 0.94
C THR A 123 -15.88 13.33 2.34
N GLY A 124 -14.59 13.26 2.67
CA GLY A 124 -14.04 13.85 3.90
C GLY A 124 -14.15 13.00 5.15
N VAL A 125 -14.71 11.77 5.09
CA VAL A 125 -14.84 10.87 6.25
C VAL A 125 -13.55 10.12 6.63
N GLY A 126 -12.42 10.38 5.97
CA GLY A 126 -11.13 9.78 6.33
C GLY A 126 -10.70 8.57 5.50
N LYS A 127 -11.33 8.26 4.35
CA LYS A 127 -10.95 7.12 3.49
C LYS A 127 -9.47 7.14 3.12
N SER A 128 -9.00 8.23 2.50
CA SER A 128 -7.59 8.40 2.11
C SER A 128 -6.67 8.32 3.31
N TYR A 129 -7.05 8.92 4.45
CA TYR A 129 -6.27 8.86 5.67
C TYR A 129 -6.02 7.42 6.15
N ILE A 130 -7.04 6.55 6.13
CA ILE A 130 -6.89 5.14 6.49
C ILE A 130 -6.06 4.40 5.45
N ALA A 131 -6.31 4.62 4.15
CA ALA A 131 -5.56 3.98 3.08
C ALA A 131 -4.07 4.33 3.14
N GLU A 132 -3.73 5.61 3.32
CA GLU A 132 -2.36 6.11 3.49
C GLU A 132 -1.72 5.56 4.76
N ALA A 133 -2.46 5.49 5.89
CA ALA A 133 -1.96 4.89 7.13
C ALA A 133 -1.59 3.43 6.94
N LEU A 134 -2.44 2.62 6.31
CA LEU A 134 -2.15 1.22 5.99
C LEU A 134 -0.94 1.09 5.05
N GLY A 135 -0.85 1.96 4.03
CA GLY A 135 0.31 2.03 3.14
C GLY A 135 1.59 2.40 3.88
N HIS A 136 1.54 3.39 4.75
CA HIS A 136 2.67 3.77 5.59
C HIS A 136 3.11 2.62 6.50
N LYS A 137 2.16 1.90 7.12
CA LYS A 137 2.47 0.70 7.91
C LYS A 137 3.14 -0.38 7.05
N ALA A 138 2.65 -0.61 5.83
CA ALA A 138 3.26 -1.55 4.89
C ALA A 138 4.71 -1.17 4.54
N CYS A 139 4.98 0.12 4.26
CA CYS A 139 6.34 0.63 4.04
C CYS A 139 7.24 0.38 5.25
N ARG A 140 6.76 0.63 6.47
CA ARG A 140 7.52 0.36 7.70
C ARG A 140 7.83 -1.12 7.89
N LEU A 141 7.00 -2.01 7.36
CA LEU A 141 7.24 -3.45 7.33
C LEU A 141 8.11 -3.90 6.14
N GLY A 142 8.65 -2.96 5.34
CA GLY A 142 9.55 -3.22 4.22
C GLY A 142 8.85 -3.68 2.94
N TYR A 143 7.53 -3.44 2.79
CA TYR A 143 6.82 -3.70 1.56
C TYR A 143 6.89 -2.52 0.60
N ASN A 144 6.89 -2.79 -0.71
CA ASN A 144 6.79 -1.76 -1.74
C ASN A 144 5.34 -1.31 -1.87
N VAL A 145 5.11 -0.02 -1.69
CA VAL A 145 3.77 0.58 -1.75
C VAL A 145 3.75 1.67 -2.81
N LEU A 146 2.74 1.65 -3.64
CA LEU A 146 2.46 2.73 -4.59
C LEU A 146 1.05 3.24 -4.40
N LEU A 147 0.90 4.55 -4.20
CA LEU A 147 -0.38 5.22 -4.16
C LEU A 147 -0.60 5.98 -5.46
N VAL A 148 -1.72 5.72 -6.12
CA VAL A 148 -2.12 6.38 -7.36
C VAL A 148 -3.58 6.79 -7.28
N ARG A 149 -3.90 8.01 -7.66
CA ARG A 149 -5.28 8.44 -7.87
C ARG A 149 -5.80 7.91 -9.20
N PHE A 150 -7.01 7.41 -9.21
CA PHE A 150 -7.62 6.77 -10.36
C PHE A 150 -7.57 7.62 -11.66
N PRO A 151 -7.91 8.92 -11.64
CA PRO A 151 -7.76 9.75 -12.84
C PRO A 151 -6.30 9.88 -13.33
N ARG A 152 -5.33 9.93 -12.40
CA ARG A 152 -3.91 9.99 -12.76
C ARG A 152 -3.36 8.68 -13.29
N LEU A 153 -3.91 7.56 -12.83
CA LEU A 153 -3.57 6.24 -13.37
C LEU A 153 -3.82 6.23 -14.89
N PHE A 154 -5.01 6.62 -15.31
CA PHE A 154 -5.39 6.63 -16.73
C PHE A 154 -4.58 7.61 -17.57
N GLN A 155 -4.32 8.81 -17.08
CA GLN A 155 -3.39 9.74 -17.75
C GLN A 155 -2.01 9.11 -17.97
N SER A 156 -1.52 8.38 -16.97
CA SER A 156 -0.21 7.72 -17.05
C SER A 156 -0.22 6.54 -18.01
N THR A 157 -1.32 5.75 -18.09
CA THR A 157 -1.46 4.66 -19.08
C THR A 157 -1.54 5.22 -20.50
N GLU A 158 -2.25 6.31 -20.74
CA GLU A 158 -2.31 6.99 -22.04
C GLU A 158 -0.92 7.48 -22.49
N ILE A 159 -0.17 8.14 -21.62
CA ILE A 159 1.22 8.55 -21.91
C ILE A 159 2.12 7.34 -22.16
N ALA A 160 1.99 6.29 -21.35
CA ALA A 160 2.78 5.07 -21.53
C ALA A 160 2.43 4.35 -22.85
N ARG A 161 1.17 4.37 -23.27
CA ARG A 161 0.69 3.83 -24.55
C ARG A 161 1.27 4.61 -25.72
N SER A 162 1.17 5.93 -25.70
CA SER A 162 1.72 6.80 -26.77
C SER A 162 3.25 6.70 -26.92
N THR A 163 3.95 6.35 -25.84
CA THR A 163 5.41 6.19 -25.84
C THR A 163 5.88 4.73 -26.00
N GLY A 164 4.96 3.78 -26.28
CA GLY A 164 5.26 2.35 -26.42
C GLY A 164 5.73 1.67 -25.11
N LYS A 165 5.48 2.27 -23.97
CA LYS A 165 5.92 1.78 -22.64
C LYS A 165 4.79 1.20 -21.78
N LEU A 166 3.59 1.03 -22.32
CA LEU A 166 2.42 0.59 -21.56
C LEU A 166 2.67 -0.71 -20.79
N HIS A 167 3.15 -1.75 -21.47
CA HIS A 167 3.42 -3.04 -20.84
C HIS A 167 4.40 -2.93 -19.65
N SER A 168 5.48 -2.16 -19.79
CA SER A 168 6.45 -1.96 -18.69
C SER A 168 5.84 -1.16 -17.53
N PHE A 169 4.95 -0.22 -17.82
CA PHE A 169 4.23 0.56 -16.81
C PHE A 169 3.22 -0.31 -16.03
N LEU A 170 2.38 -1.08 -16.73
CA LEU A 170 1.43 -2.01 -16.09
C LEU A 170 2.17 -3.03 -15.22
N LYS A 171 3.27 -3.59 -15.73
CA LYS A 171 4.12 -4.51 -14.96
C LYS A 171 4.74 -3.86 -13.71
N THR A 172 5.03 -2.56 -13.74
CA THR A 172 5.51 -1.83 -12.56
C THR A 172 4.42 -1.73 -11.50
N LEU A 173 3.16 -1.47 -11.90
CA LEU A 173 2.00 -1.45 -11.00
C LEU A 173 1.71 -2.84 -10.42
N ALA A 174 1.76 -3.87 -11.26
CA ALA A 174 1.50 -5.25 -10.86
C ALA A 174 2.51 -5.76 -9.81
N ARG A 175 3.76 -5.30 -9.85
CA ARG A 175 4.84 -5.74 -8.95
C ARG A 175 4.83 -5.12 -7.56
N GLN A 176 4.05 -4.08 -7.32
CA GLN A 176 3.96 -3.46 -5.99
C GLN A 176 3.31 -4.43 -5.00
N ASP A 177 3.88 -4.59 -3.81
CA ASP A 177 3.30 -5.45 -2.77
C ASP A 177 1.92 -4.95 -2.34
N VAL A 178 1.78 -3.62 -2.23
CA VAL A 178 0.51 -2.93 -1.96
C VAL A 178 0.31 -1.82 -2.98
N LEU A 179 -0.76 -1.89 -3.75
CA LEU A 179 -1.21 -0.83 -4.65
C LEU A 179 -2.41 -0.13 -4.04
N ILE A 180 -2.30 1.18 -3.81
CA ILE A 180 -3.41 2.01 -3.30
C ILE A 180 -4.00 2.78 -4.48
N LEU A 181 -5.26 2.50 -4.79
CA LEU A 181 -6.04 3.18 -5.83
C LEU A 181 -7.06 4.09 -5.16
N GLU A 182 -6.87 5.40 -5.27
CA GLU A 182 -7.80 6.38 -4.70
C GLU A 182 -8.81 6.88 -5.72
N ASP A 183 -10.00 7.24 -5.19
CA ASP A 183 -11.11 7.83 -5.96
C ASP A 183 -11.63 6.91 -7.09
N PHE A 184 -11.72 5.61 -6.80
CA PHE A 184 -12.23 4.60 -7.73
C PHE A 184 -13.64 4.94 -8.22
N ALA A 185 -13.86 4.77 -9.52
CA ALA A 185 -15.14 4.97 -10.21
C ALA A 185 -15.73 6.38 -10.09
N LEU A 186 -14.92 7.39 -9.69
CA LEU A 186 -15.36 8.77 -9.59
C LEU A 186 -15.61 9.39 -10.98
N THR A 187 -14.80 9.03 -11.96
CA THR A 187 -14.92 9.45 -13.37
C THR A 187 -15.30 8.27 -14.26
N PRO A 188 -16.05 8.49 -15.36
CA PRO A 188 -16.34 7.46 -16.35
C PRO A 188 -15.05 6.85 -16.91
N MET A 189 -15.09 5.56 -17.23
CA MET A 189 -13.97 4.83 -17.84
C MET A 189 -14.22 4.64 -19.34
N THR A 190 -13.17 4.85 -20.16
CA THR A 190 -13.16 4.43 -21.56
C THR A 190 -12.98 2.90 -21.66
N SER A 191 -13.16 2.33 -22.86
CA SER A 191 -12.88 0.91 -23.10
C SER A 191 -11.44 0.54 -22.78
N GLU A 192 -10.50 1.40 -23.14
CA GLU A 192 -9.07 1.21 -22.85
C GLU A 192 -8.74 1.26 -21.36
N HIS A 193 -9.36 2.21 -20.63
CA HIS A 193 -9.21 2.30 -19.17
C HIS A 193 -9.70 1.05 -18.46
N ARG A 194 -10.80 0.46 -18.92
CA ARG A 194 -11.33 -0.80 -18.37
C ARG A 194 -10.40 -1.98 -18.62
N GLN A 195 -9.83 -2.06 -19.82
CA GLN A 195 -8.86 -3.10 -20.17
C GLN A 195 -7.56 -2.97 -19.36
N ASP A 196 -7.00 -1.77 -19.28
CA ASP A 196 -5.79 -1.50 -18.50
C ASP A 196 -6.00 -1.84 -17.02
N LEU A 197 -7.16 -1.46 -16.47
CA LEU A 197 -7.51 -1.79 -15.08
C LEU A 197 -7.65 -3.30 -14.88
N PHE A 198 -8.34 -3.98 -15.78
CA PHE A 198 -8.51 -5.43 -15.72
C PHE A 198 -7.15 -6.14 -15.74
N GLU A 199 -6.24 -5.76 -16.65
CA GLU A 199 -4.89 -6.33 -16.75
C GLU A 199 -4.10 -6.12 -15.45
N ILE A 200 -4.14 -4.91 -14.86
CA ILE A 200 -3.48 -4.63 -13.58
C ILE A 200 -4.01 -5.55 -12.47
N LEU A 201 -5.33 -5.70 -12.38
CA LEU A 201 -5.98 -6.48 -11.32
C LEU A 201 -5.77 -7.99 -11.51
N GLU A 202 -5.78 -8.46 -12.75
CA GLU A 202 -5.50 -9.86 -13.09
C GLU A 202 -4.10 -10.26 -12.68
N ASP A 203 -3.10 -9.47 -13.05
CA ASP A 203 -1.70 -9.71 -12.69
C ASP A 203 -1.44 -9.68 -11.17
N ARG A 204 -2.34 -9.04 -10.41
CA ARG A 204 -2.24 -8.90 -8.95
C ARG A 204 -3.08 -9.90 -8.18
N HIS A 205 -4.06 -10.52 -8.84
CA HIS A 205 -5.04 -11.38 -8.19
C HIS A 205 -4.36 -12.53 -7.41
N ASN A 206 -4.67 -12.66 -6.12
CA ASN A 206 -4.08 -13.63 -5.19
C ASN A 206 -2.54 -13.57 -5.01
N LEU A 207 -1.87 -12.63 -5.66
CA LEU A 207 -0.41 -12.46 -5.59
C LEU A 207 0.00 -11.19 -4.80
N ARG A 208 -0.85 -10.16 -4.81
CA ARG A 208 -0.55 -8.85 -4.22
C ARG A 208 -1.83 -8.20 -3.71
N SER A 209 -1.71 -7.34 -2.69
CA SER A 209 -2.85 -6.63 -2.12
C SER A 209 -3.13 -5.32 -2.85
N THR A 210 -4.42 -5.03 -3.06
CA THR A 210 -4.87 -3.72 -3.55
C THR A 210 -5.77 -3.07 -2.50
N ILE A 211 -5.44 -1.83 -2.11
CA ILE A 211 -6.29 -0.99 -1.28
C ILE A 211 -7.02 -0.03 -2.21
N LEU A 212 -8.34 0.00 -2.14
CA LEU A 212 -9.15 0.82 -3.00
C LEU A 212 -10.03 1.74 -2.17
N THR A 213 -10.00 3.05 -2.45
CA THR A 213 -10.91 4.01 -1.85
C THR A 213 -11.94 4.49 -2.85
N SER A 214 -13.22 4.60 -2.45
CA SER A 214 -14.29 5.10 -3.31
C SER A 214 -15.31 5.93 -2.53
N GLN A 215 -15.81 6.99 -3.18
CA GLN A 215 -16.97 7.75 -2.70
C GLN A 215 -18.28 7.12 -3.19
N ILE A 216 -18.19 6.31 -4.22
CA ILE A 216 -19.31 5.60 -4.83
C ILE A 216 -19.56 4.32 -4.04
N ARG A 217 -20.82 3.99 -3.77
CA ARG A 217 -21.19 2.76 -3.07
C ARG A 217 -20.99 1.54 -3.97
N ARG A 218 -20.59 0.43 -3.38
CA ARG A 218 -20.29 -0.82 -4.10
C ARG A 218 -21.35 -1.26 -5.11
N PRO A 219 -22.65 -1.22 -4.81
CA PRO A 219 -23.69 -1.60 -5.78
C PRO A 219 -23.67 -0.77 -7.07
N GLU A 220 -23.16 0.45 -7.01
CA GLU A 220 -23.11 1.37 -8.15
C GLU A 220 -21.84 1.18 -9.02
N TRP A 221 -20.87 0.37 -8.57
CA TRP A 221 -19.59 0.22 -9.28
C TRP A 221 -19.74 -0.44 -10.63
N HIS A 222 -20.62 -1.43 -10.75
CA HIS A 222 -20.88 -2.12 -12.01
C HIS A 222 -21.31 -1.13 -13.10
N ASP A 223 -22.31 -0.29 -12.81
CA ASP A 223 -22.80 0.72 -13.74
C ASP A 223 -21.73 1.79 -14.05
N ARG A 224 -20.91 2.13 -13.08
CA ARG A 224 -19.82 3.12 -13.25
C ARG A 224 -18.67 2.60 -14.11
N ILE A 225 -18.40 1.31 -14.09
CA ILE A 225 -17.45 0.67 -15.00
C ILE A 225 -18.01 0.70 -16.41
N GLY A 226 -19.31 0.44 -16.60
CA GLY A 226 -20.05 0.73 -17.84
C GLY A 226 -19.90 -0.31 -18.95
N ASP A 227 -19.23 -1.44 -18.73
CA ASP A 227 -19.19 -2.61 -19.59
C ASP A 227 -19.50 -3.84 -18.73
N PRO A 228 -20.63 -4.55 -18.96
CA PRO A 228 -21.06 -5.62 -18.08
C PRO A 228 -20.01 -6.73 -17.89
N THR A 229 -19.40 -7.19 -18.98
CA THR A 229 -18.44 -8.30 -18.95
C THR A 229 -17.16 -7.92 -18.21
N LEU A 230 -16.60 -6.75 -18.52
CA LEU A 230 -15.40 -6.25 -17.84
C LEU A 230 -15.70 -5.83 -16.39
N ALA A 231 -16.93 -5.32 -16.13
CA ALA A 231 -17.33 -4.98 -14.77
C ALA A 231 -17.40 -6.21 -13.88
N ASP A 232 -18.02 -7.29 -14.35
CA ASP A 232 -18.05 -8.56 -13.61
C ASP A 232 -16.64 -9.07 -13.34
N ALA A 233 -15.79 -9.08 -14.36
CA ALA A 233 -14.42 -9.56 -14.24
C ALA A 233 -13.56 -8.71 -13.28
N ILE A 234 -13.65 -7.38 -13.35
CA ILE A 234 -12.96 -6.44 -12.47
C ILE A 234 -13.45 -6.58 -11.03
N LEU A 235 -14.76 -6.62 -10.84
CA LEU A 235 -15.36 -6.69 -9.51
C LEU A 235 -15.11 -8.04 -8.84
N ASP A 236 -15.07 -9.13 -9.58
CA ASP A 236 -14.70 -10.44 -9.05
C ASP A 236 -13.30 -10.40 -8.42
N ARG A 237 -12.31 -9.84 -9.11
CA ARG A 237 -10.93 -9.73 -8.61
C ARG A 237 -10.79 -8.74 -7.44
N LEU A 238 -11.60 -7.69 -7.42
CA LEU A 238 -11.53 -6.68 -6.36
C LEU A 238 -12.25 -7.13 -5.09
N VAL A 239 -13.42 -7.76 -5.22
CA VAL A 239 -14.39 -7.94 -4.12
C VAL A 239 -14.25 -9.30 -3.48
N HIS A 240 -13.89 -10.33 -4.25
CA HIS A 240 -13.78 -11.67 -3.71
C HIS A 240 -12.66 -11.76 -2.66
N GLY A 241 -13.01 -12.18 -1.45
CA GLY A 241 -12.05 -12.26 -0.33
C GLY A 241 -11.57 -10.91 0.24
N ALA A 242 -12.14 -9.78 -0.20
CA ALA A 242 -11.70 -8.46 0.22
C ALA A 242 -12.24 -8.08 1.62
N TYR A 243 -11.42 -7.37 2.38
CA TYR A 243 -11.88 -6.64 3.58
C TYR A 243 -12.61 -5.37 3.16
N THR A 244 -13.83 -5.19 3.62
CA THR A 244 -14.64 -4.02 3.31
C THR A 244 -14.81 -3.13 4.53
N LEU A 245 -14.41 -1.86 4.39
CA LEU A 245 -14.59 -0.81 5.37
C LEU A 245 -15.55 0.24 4.80
N GLU A 246 -16.77 0.34 5.33
CA GLU A 246 -17.70 1.38 4.97
C GLU A 246 -17.65 2.49 6.03
N LEU A 247 -17.06 3.65 5.69
CA LEU A 247 -16.94 4.79 6.59
C LEU A 247 -18.24 5.61 6.54
N LYS A 248 -18.74 5.95 7.73
CA LYS A 248 -19.94 6.79 7.92
C LYS A 248 -19.58 7.96 8.82
N GLY A 249 -20.26 9.07 8.69
CA GLY A 249 -20.07 10.24 9.53
C GLY A 249 -19.93 11.55 8.75
N GLU A 250 -19.69 12.62 9.48
CA GLU A 250 -19.46 13.95 8.93
C GLU A 250 -18.03 14.09 8.39
N SER A 251 -17.85 15.09 7.54
CA SER A 251 -16.52 15.41 6.99
C SER A 251 -15.57 15.88 8.10
N MET A 252 -14.50 15.13 8.36
CA MET A 252 -13.44 15.51 9.29
C MET A 252 -12.80 16.86 8.93
N ARG A 253 -12.76 17.21 7.63
CA ARG A 253 -12.29 18.53 7.18
C ARG A 253 -13.19 19.66 7.69
N LYS A 254 -14.52 19.46 7.68
CA LYS A 254 -15.48 20.44 8.23
C LYS A 254 -15.35 20.56 9.75
N THR A 255 -15.18 19.45 10.45
CA THR A 255 -15.01 19.42 11.90
C THR A 255 -13.72 20.12 12.33
N ARG A 256 -12.59 19.86 11.63
CA ARG A 256 -11.32 20.56 11.88
C ARG A 256 -11.41 22.07 11.56
N ALA A 257 -12.09 22.43 10.47
CA ALA A 257 -12.28 23.84 10.11
C ALA A 257 -13.15 24.58 11.15
N LYS A 258 -14.15 23.93 11.74
CA LYS A 258 -14.95 24.50 12.86
C LYS A 258 -14.11 24.65 14.12
N ALA A 259 -13.27 23.68 14.47
CA ALA A 259 -12.40 23.74 15.64
C ALA A 259 -11.29 24.81 15.54
N LEU A 260 -10.88 25.19 14.33
CA LEU A 260 -9.87 26.24 14.07
C LEU A 260 -10.46 27.66 13.96
N ARG A 261 -11.78 27.82 13.98
CA ARG A 261 -12.46 29.11 14.07
C ARG A 261 -12.99 29.28 15.50
N PRO A 262 -12.25 29.93 16.43
CA PRO A 262 -12.84 30.29 17.70
C PRO A 262 -14.01 31.26 17.43
N ASP A 263 -15.11 31.06 18.14
CA ASP A 263 -16.33 31.85 18.06
C ASP A 263 -16.04 33.34 18.27
N SER A 264 -15.93 34.07 17.17
CA SER A 264 -15.91 35.53 17.18
C SER A 264 -17.32 36.04 16.98
N ARG A 265 -18.22 35.81 17.93
CA ARG A 265 -19.50 36.51 18.08
C ARG A 265 -19.99 36.39 19.52
N GLN A 266 -19.37 37.12 20.42
CA GLN A 266 -20.06 37.76 21.52
C GLN A 266 -19.95 39.27 21.29
N GLU A 267 -20.91 39.83 20.57
CA GLU A 267 -21.18 41.26 20.63
C GLU A 267 -21.78 41.52 22.02
N PRO A 268 -21.21 42.47 22.79
CA PRO A 268 -21.86 42.84 24.07
C PRO A 268 -23.16 43.59 23.72
N SER A 269 -24.26 43.08 24.26
CA SER A 269 -25.52 43.81 24.31
C SER A 269 -25.30 45.15 25.00
N GLN A 270 -25.44 46.23 24.23
CA GLN A 270 -25.55 47.59 24.75
C GLN A 270 -26.99 47.71 25.28
N ASP A 271 -27.12 47.63 26.61
CA ASP A 271 -28.27 48.17 27.32
C ASP A 271 -28.15 49.68 27.36
N GLN A 272 -29.16 50.37 26.83
CA GLN A 272 -29.58 51.69 27.16
C GLN A 272 -31.05 51.68 27.60
#